data_e15138bd4420083315ab7e6cc10d237d
#
_entry.id   e15138bd4420083315ab7e6cc10d237d
#
_cell.length_a   1.000
_cell.length_b   1.000
_cell.length_c   1.000
_cell.angle_alpha   90.00
_cell.angle_beta   90.00
_cell.angle_gamma   90.00
#
_symmetry.space_group_name_H-M   'P 1'
#
loop_
_entity.id
_entity.type
_entity.pdbx_description
1 polymer ?
#
loop_
_entity_poly.entity_id
_entity_poly.type
_entity_poly.pdbx_seq_one_letter_code
_entity_poly.pdbx_strand_id
1 'polypeptide(L)'
;MDRNAPATHLSVLLREILGFAPARTTHILDATLGLGGHSHALLCAHPEAALVAFDRDESALEIARTRLAAFPGRTDLRHGDFRDALAGIKAQSVDYAIADLGVSSLQLDSPERGFSFRFDAPLDMRMDQRSGRSASDILNTASEKELERIFTEFGEEPKARAIARSVVMERRTRRNWTTSAFSSLVRRDARGRPGLDPSTRAFQALRIATNSELSGLDNGLEHLTGLLRPGGRLAVIAFNSLEDRIVKNVFRSLKKSGAFELLTPKPVVPEDDEARKNPRARSAKLRVIERRVLEAGA
;
A
#
# COMPACT_ATOMS: atom_id res chain seq x y z
N MET A 1 -29.94 12.96 13.08
CA MET A 1 -29.03 12.27 12.20
C MET A 1 -27.63 12.41 12.78
N ASP A 2 -27.12 11.36 13.33
CA ASP A 2 -25.88 11.33 14.12
C ASP A 2 -24.67 11.47 13.19
N ARG A 3 -23.98 12.62 13.23
CA ARG A 3 -22.81 12.92 12.36
C ARG A 3 -21.52 12.24 12.82
N ASN A 4 -21.62 11.32 13.80
CA ASN A 4 -20.50 10.63 14.44
C ASN A 4 -20.47 9.11 14.19
N ALA A 5 -21.24 8.57 13.25
CA ALA A 5 -20.99 7.20 12.83
C ALA A 5 -19.63 7.16 12.10
N PRO A 6 -18.67 6.30 12.53
CA PRO A 6 -17.42 6.15 11.81
C PRO A 6 -17.78 5.74 10.38
N ALA A 7 -17.27 6.51 9.40
CA ALA A 7 -17.46 6.19 7.99
C ALA A 7 -17.07 4.72 7.80
N THR A 8 -18.01 3.90 7.37
CA THR A 8 -17.78 2.47 7.13
C THR A 8 -16.68 2.38 6.08
N HIS A 9 -15.48 2.04 6.55
CA HIS A 9 -14.33 1.85 5.67
C HIS A 9 -14.64 0.68 4.75
N LEU A 10 -14.90 0.99 3.47
CA LEU A 10 -15.09 -0.01 2.43
C LEU A 10 -13.71 -0.41 1.90
N SER A 11 -13.34 -1.67 2.09
CA SER A 11 -12.11 -2.22 1.49
C SER A 11 -12.23 -2.19 -0.02
N VAL A 12 -11.15 -1.76 -0.69
CA VAL A 12 -11.10 -1.59 -2.15
C VAL A 12 -11.09 -2.96 -2.83
N LEU A 13 -11.90 -3.14 -3.89
CA LEU A 13 -12.00 -4.38 -4.66
C LEU A 13 -12.30 -5.62 -3.78
N LEU A 14 -13.10 -5.43 -2.72
CA LEU A 14 -13.39 -6.48 -1.76
C LEU A 14 -14.05 -7.71 -2.40
N ARG A 15 -15.00 -7.49 -3.32
CA ARG A 15 -15.69 -8.56 -4.04
C ARG A 15 -14.72 -9.40 -4.85
N GLU A 16 -13.79 -8.74 -5.51
CA GLU A 16 -12.77 -9.35 -6.34
C GLU A 16 -11.76 -10.13 -5.49
N ILE A 17 -11.30 -9.56 -4.36
CA ILE A 17 -10.42 -10.26 -3.39
C ILE A 17 -11.09 -11.54 -2.90
N LEU A 18 -12.37 -11.49 -2.51
CA LEU A 18 -13.12 -12.68 -2.10
C LEU A 18 -13.29 -13.68 -3.26
N GLY A 19 -13.57 -13.19 -4.47
CA GLY A 19 -13.78 -14.04 -5.66
C GLY A 19 -12.52 -14.76 -6.15
N PHE A 20 -11.34 -14.22 -5.87
CA PHE A 20 -10.07 -14.86 -6.20
C PHE A 20 -9.55 -15.79 -5.09
N ALA A 21 -10.15 -15.80 -3.91
CA ALA A 21 -9.75 -16.75 -2.87
C ALA A 21 -10.01 -18.20 -3.34
N PRO A 22 -9.06 -19.15 -3.14
CA PRO A 22 -9.31 -20.55 -3.43
C PRO A 22 -10.48 -21.11 -2.61
N ALA A 23 -11.29 -21.99 -3.18
CA ALA A 23 -12.50 -22.53 -2.55
C ALA A 23 -12.23 -23.18 -1.18
N ARG A 24 -11.07 -23.81 -1.03
CA ARG A 24 -10.59 -24.38 0.24
C ARG A 24 -9.42 -23.56 0.75
N THR A 25 -9.72 -22.44 1.39
CA THR A 25 -8.71 -21.58 2.02
C THR A 25 -8.70 -21.84 3.52
N THR A 26 -7.56 -22.29 4.03
CA THR A 26 -7.33 -22.58 5.46
C THR A 26 -6.20 -21.75 6.05
N HIS A 27 -5.30 -21.21 5.22
CA HIS A 27 -4.19 -20.38 5.65
C HIS A 27 -4.16 -19.10 4.80
N ILE A 28 -4.45 -17.98 5.45
CA ILE A 28 -4.45 -16.65 4.85
C ILE A 28 -3.24 -15.88 5.34
N LEU A 29 -2.58 -15.16 4.45
CA LEU A 29 -1.54 -14.19 4.79
C LEU A 29 -1.94 -12.82 4.25
N ASP A 30 -2.06 -11.84 5.14
CA ASP A 30 -2.28 -10.44 4.78
C ASP A 30 -0.98 -9.65 5.01
N ALA A 31 -0.33 -9.24 3.93
CA ALA A 31 0.96 -8.57 3.98
C ALA A 31 0.85 -7.09 4.41
N THR A 32 -0.36 -6.52 4.38
CA THR A 32 -0.65 -5.09 4.58
C THR A 32 -2.03 -4.94 5.22
N LEU A 33 -2.15 -5.38 6.47
CA LEU A 33 -3.43 -5.55 7.17
C LEU A 33 -4.31 -4.28 7.20
N GLY A 34 -3.68 -3.12 7.34
CA GLY A 34 -4.40 -1.86 7.54
C GLY A 34 -5.39 -1.97 8.69
N LEU A 35 -6.63 -1.61 8.44
CA LEU A 35 -7.71 -1.70 9.42
C LEU A 35 -8.38 -3.09 9.48
N GLY A 36 -7.84 -4.10 8.79
CA GLY A 36 -8.30 -5.48 8.80
C GLY A 36 -9.58 -5.75 8.01
N GLY A 37 -9.95 -4.90 7.07
CA GLY A 37 -11.22 -5.04 6.33
C GLY A 37 -11.26 -6.26 5.41
N HIS A 38 -10.24 -6.45 4.57
CA HIS A 38 -10.09 -7.62 3.71
C HIS A 38 -9.98 -8.90 4.54
N SER A 39 -9.11 -8.90 5.55
CA SER A 39 -8.89 -10.03 6.45
C SER A 39 -10.16 -10.45 7.19
N HIS A 40 -10.96 -9.49 7.69
CA HIS A 40 -12.26 -9.78 8.31
C HIS A 40 -13.21 -10.50 7.35
N ALA A 41 -13.36 -9.97 6.13
CA ALA A 41 -14.25 -10.55 5.14
C ALA A 41 -13.79 -11.95 4.69
N LEU A 42 -12.48 -12.17 4.55
CA LEU A 42 -11.91 -13.48 4.22
C LEU A 42 -12.16 -14.49 5.34
N LEU A 43 -11.98 -14.11 6.61
CA LEU A 43 -12.24 -14.99 7.76
C LEU A 43 -13.73 -15.34 7.91
N CYS A 44 -14.64 -14.42 7.53
CA CYS A 44 -16.07 -14.71 7.45
C CYS A 44 -16.39 -15.71 6.32
N ALA A 45 -15.77 -15.53 5.14
CA ALA A 45 -16.01 -16.40 4.00
C ALA A 45 -15.37 -17.79 4.14
N HIS A 46 -14.33 -17.92 4.95
CA HIS A 46 -13.58 -19.17 5.17
C HIS A 46 -13.53 -19.49 6.67
N PRO A 47 -14.55 -20.19 7.23
CA PRO A 47 -14.65 -20.44 8.67
C PRO A 47 -13.49 -21.23 9.27
N GLU A 48 -12.83 -22.10 8.47
CA GLU A 48 -11.69 -22.90 8.90
C GLU A 48 -10.33 -22.19 8.75
N ALA A 49 -10.32 -20.98 8.20
CA ALA A 49 -9.08 -20.30 7.89
C ALA A 49 -8.44 -19.67 9.14
N ALA A 50 -7.11 -19.80 9.24
CA ALA A 50 -6.26 -19.01 10.11
C ALA A 50 -5.57 -17.91 9.32
N LEU A 51 -5.36 -16.77 9.96
CA LEU A 51 -4.75 -15.56 9.40
C LEU A 51 -3.43 -15.26 10.10
N VAL A 52 -2.38 -15.06 9.32
CA VAL A 52 -1.19 -14.30 9.74
C VAL A 52 -1.21 -12.98 8.99
N ALA A 53 -1.03 -11.87 9.69
CA ALA A 53 -1.10 -10.55 9.07
C ALA A 53 -0.03 -9.62 9.60
N PHE A 54 0.42 -8.72 8.72
CA PHE A 54 1.46 -7.73 9.00
C PHE A 54 0.96 -6.32 8.75
N ASP A 55 1.40 -5.38 9.57
CA ASP A 55 1.32 -3.95 9.26
C ASP A 55 2.48 -3.20 9.93
N ARG A 56 2.92 -2.14 9.28
CA ARG A 56 3.97 -1.23 9.77
C ARG A 56 3.41 -0.19 10.75
N ASP A 57 2.10 0.06 10.70
CA ASP A 57 1.40 1.06 11.50
C ASP A 57 0.76 0.41 12.73
N GLU A 58 1.34 0.62 13.91
CA GLU A 58 0.82 0.08 15.16
C GLU A 58 -0.61 0.55 15.44
N SER A 59 -0.94 1.81 15.08
CA SER A 59 -2.30 2.34 15.28
C SER A 59 -3.33 1.61 14.41
N ALA A 60 -2.94 1.20 13.20
CA ALA A 60 -3.79 0.37 12.35
C ALA A 60 -3.97 -1.04 12.94
N LEU A 61 -2.90 -1.64 13.47
CA LEU A 61 -2.96 -2.94 14.14
C LEU A 61 -3.88 -2.95 15.35
N GLU A 62 -3.89 -1.89 16.17
CA GLU A 62 -4.80 -1.77 17.31
C GLU A 62 -6.28 -1.80 16.89
N ILE A 63 -6.61 -1.07 15.84
CA ILE A 63 -7.97 -1.07 15.27
C ILE A 63 -8.30 -2.43 14.67
N ALA A 64 -7.35 -3.04 13.94
CA ALA A 64 -7.52 -4.37 13.36
C ALA A 64 -7.72 -5.45 14.43
N ARG A 65 -6.98 -5.41 15.56
CA ARG A 65 -7.18 -6.33 16.71
C ARG A 65 -8.63 -6.27 17.21
N THR A 66 -9.18 -5.07 17.35
CA THR A 66 -10.58 -4.88 17.76
C THR A 66 -11.55 -5.46 16.72
N ARG A 67 -11.33 -5.18 15.43
CA ARG A 67 -12.18 -5.69 14.34
C ARG A 67 -12.15 -7.20 14.23
N LEU A 68 -10.99 -7.80 14.42
CA LEU A 68 -10.77 -9.25 14.28
C LEU A 68 -10.97 -10.04 15.57
N ALA A 69 -11.37 -9.39 16.69
CA ALA A 69 -11.65 -10.04 17.97
C ALA A 69 -12.79 -11.09 17.87
N ALA A 70 -13.65 -11.00 16.85
CA ALA A 70 -14.69 -11.98 16.56
C ALA A 70 -14.12 -13.36 16.12
N PHE A 71 -12.81 -13.48 15.85
CA PHE A 71 -12.16 -14.71 15.36
C PHE A 71 -11.10 -15.21 16.35
N PRO A 72 -11.45 -15.56 17.58
CA PRO A 72 -10.47 -15.94 18.61
C PRO A 72 -9.67 -17.18 18.19
N GLY A 73 -8.36 -17.14 18.42
CA GLY A 73 -7.44 -18.25 18.09
C GLY A 73 -7.16 -18.44 16.60
N ARG A 74 -7.76 -17.62 15.73
CA ARG A 74 -7.58 -17.71 14.27
C ARG A 74 -6.71 -16.60 13.67
N THR A 75 -6.25 -15.65 14.47
CA THR A 75 -5.53 -14.47 14.00
C THR A 75 -4.18 -14.31 14.71
N ASP A 76 -3.12 -14.08 13.95
CA ASP A 76 -1.78 -13.73 14.40
C ASP A 76 -1.39 -12.40 13.72
N LEU A 77 -1.48 -11.29 14.47
CA LEU A 77 -1.25 -9.94 13.96
C LEU A 77 0.13 -9.46 14.40
N ARG A 78 1.00 -9.21 13.46
CA ARG A 78 2.41 -8.89 13.67
C ARG A 78 2.72 -7.47 13.22
N HIS A 79 3.41 -6.71 14.08
CA HIS A 79 3.97 -5.42 13.69
C HIS A 79 5.22 -5.62 12.85
N GLY A 80 5.28 -4.98 11.69
CA GLY A 80 6.46 -4.98 10.83
C GLY A 80 6.13 -4.84 9.35
N ASP A 81 7.19 -4.67 8.59
CA ASP A 81 7.11 -4.70 7.13
C ASP A 81 7.16 -6.16 6.66
N PHE A 82 6.19 -6.57 5.85
CA PHE A 82 6.17 -7.93 5.33
C PHE A 82 7.45 -8.29 4.56
N ARG A 83 8.10 -7.31 3.92
CA ARG A 83 9.34 -7.53 3.16
C ARG A 83 10.47 -8.11 4.01
N ASP A 84 10.47 -7.79 5.31
CA ASP A 84 11.49 -8.21 6.29
C ASP A 84 10.96 -9.27 7.27
N ALA A 85 9.63 -9.33 7.46
CA ALA A 85 8.99 -10.06 8.57
C ALA A 85 8.48 -11.47 8.20
N LEU A 86 8.61 -11.91 6.96
CA LEU A 86 8.16 -13.23 6.50
C LEU A 86 9.02 -14.40 7.04
N ALA A 87 10.14 -14.10 7.69
CA ALA A 87 10.96 -15.11 8.36
C ALA A 87 10.13 -15.86 9.42
N GLY A 88 10.15 -17.20 9.36
CA GLY A 88 9.36 -18.06 10.25
C GLY A 88 8.01 -18.51 9.71
N ILE A 89 7.58 -18.02 8.55
CA ILE A 89 6.44 -18.62 7.82
C ILE A 89 6.98 -19.76 6.95
N LYS A 90 6.39 -20.94 7.10
CA LYS A 90 6.81 -22.12 6.35
C LYS A 90 6.55 -21.93 4.86
N ALA A 91 7.55 -22.25 4.03
CA ALA A 91 7.37 -22.26 2.57
C ALA A 91 6.23 -23.19 2.16
N GLN A 92 5.50 -22.82 1.13
CA GLN A 92 4.38 -23.59 0.56
C GLN A 92 3.30 -23.98 1.59
N SER A 93 2.98 -23.06 2.51
CA SER A 93 1.95 -23.29 3.53
C SER A 93 0.71 -22.38 3.38
N VAL A 94 0.78 -21.34 2.53
CA VAL A 94 -0.26 -20.33 2.39
C VAL A 94 -1.17 -20.66 1.21
N ASP A 95 -2.50 -20.62 1.43
CA ASP A 95 -3.51 -20.75 0.37
C ASP A 95 -3.76 -19.46 -0.36
N TYR A 96 -3.88 -18.39 0.41
CA TYR A 96 -4.22 -17.09 -0.12
C TYR A 96 -3.41 -16.01 0.57
N ALA A 97 -2.57 -15.35 -0.20
CA ALA A 97 -1.86 -14.15 0.24
C ALA A 97 -2.48 -12.91 -0.40
N ILE A 98 -2.59 -11.83 0.37
CA ILE A 98 -3.05 -10.52 -0.11
C ILE A 98 -2.03 -9.44 0.26
N ALA A 99 -1.89 -8.44 -0.61
CA ALA A 99 -1.13 -7.23 -0.37
C ALA A 99 -1.89 -6.03 -0.95
N ASP A 100 -2.44 -5.18 -0.08
CA ASP A 100 -3.11 -3.92 -0.43
C ASP A 100 -2.10 -2.78 -0.24
N LEU A 101 -1.38 -2.43 -1.33
CA LEU A 101 -0.25 -1.52 -1.26
C LEU A 101 -0.71 -0.07 -1.05
N GLY A 102 0.20 0.77 -0.55
CA GLY A 102 -0.03 2.20 -0.36
C GLY A 102 -0.43 2.57 1.07
N VAL A 103 -1.36 3.53 1.22
CA VAL A 103 -1.74 4.13 2.50
C VAL A 103 -3.13 3.72 2.96
N SER A 104 -3.27 3.51 4.26
CA SER A 104 -4.58 3.23 4.87
C SER A 104 -5.45 4.50 4.91
N SER A 105 -6.77 4.29 5.02
CA SER A 105 -7.70 5.40 5.24
C SER A 105 -7.43 6.14 6.54
N LEU A 106 -6.99 5.44 7.58
CA LEU A 106 -6.60 6.06 8.86
C LEU A 106 -5.51 7.11 8.66
N GLN A 107 -4.46 6.77 7.89
CA GLN A 107 -3.35 7.68 7.62
C GLN A 107 -3.77 8.93 6.83
N LEU A 108 -4.71 8.78 5.89
CA LEU A 108 -5.22 9.89 5.08
C LEU A 108 -6.22 10.78 5.84
N ASP A 109 -6.97 10.20 6.78
CA ASP A 109 -8.03 10.88 7.52
C ASP A 109 -7.55 11.47 8.85
N SER A 110 -6.32 11.13 9.29
CA SER A 110 -5.65 11.66 10.48
C SER A 110 -4.75 12.83 10.10
N PRO A 111 -5.18 14.10 10.32
CA PRO A 111 -4.40 15.27 9.89
C PRO A 111 -2.98 15.29 10.43
N GLU A 112 -2.80 14.91 11.69
CA GLU A 112 -1.51 14.87 12.41
C GLU A 112 -0.47 13.93 11.79
N ARG A 113 -0.92 12.97 10.97
CA ARG A 113 -0.03 12.04 10.24
C ARG A 113 0.62 12.69 9.01
N GLY A 114 0.11 13.82 8.52
CA GLY A 114 0.70 14.59 7.43
C GLY A 114 0.61 13.99 6.01
N PHE A 115 -0.19 12.93 5.79
CA PHE A 115 -0.34 12.30 4.48
C PHE A 115 -1.20 13.09 3.50
N SER A 116 -2.03 14.02 4.00
CA SER A 116 -2.99 14.78 3.20
C SER A 116 -2.77 16.29 3.34
N PHE A 117 -2.87 17.00 2.23
CA PHE A 117 -2.85 18.48 2.20
C PHE A 117 -4.22 19.12 2.31
N ARG A 118 -5.25 18.35 2.72
CA ARG A 118 -6.61 18.87 2.99
C ARG A 118 -6.67 19.71 4.25
N PHE A 119 -5.81 19.42 5.21
CA PHE A 119 -5.68 20.08 6.48
C PHE A 119 -4.25 20.56 6.67
N ASP A 120 -4.05 21.67 7.40
CA ASP A 120 -2.72 22.08 7.80
C ASP A 120 -2.26 21.33 9.03
N ALA A 121 -1.18 20.57 8.87
CA ALA A 121 -0.65 19.71 9.91
C ALA A 121 0.87 19.50 9.72
N PRO A 122 1.60 18.99 10.72
CA PRO A 122 3.00 18.63 10.55
C PRO A 122 3.19 17.65 9.38
N LEU A 123 4.20 17.87 8.57
CA LEU A 123 4.50 17.02 7.40
C LEU A 123 5.33 15.80 7.83
N ASP A 124 4.70 14.81 8.47
CA ASP A 124 5.35 13.60 8.97
C ASP A 124 5.44 12.51 7.89
N MET A 125 4.33 11.96 7.45
CA MET A 125 4.17 10.89 6.45
C MET A 125 4.78 9.53 6.82
N ARG A 126 5.29 9.30 8.03
CA ARG A 126 5.78 7.98 8.42
C ARG A 126 4.62 7.03 8.69
N MET A 127 4.66 5.84 8.13
CA MET A 127 3.73 4.76 8.45
C MET A 127 4.05 4.19 9.84
N ASP A 128 5.31 3.86 10.12
CA ASP A 128 5.81 3.60 11.48
C ASP A 128 6.39 4.87 12.10
N GLN A 129 5.65 5.52 13.01
CA GLN A 129 6.09 6.76 13.65
C GLN A 129 7.22 6.57 14.69
N ARG A 130 7.54 5.32 15.05
CA ARG A 130 8.59 5.00 16.03
C ARG A 130 9.99 5.08 15.44
N SER A 131 10.12 5.08 14.12
CA SER A 131 11.42 5.02 13.44
C SER A 131 11.44 5.83 12.14
N GLY A 132 12.64 6.06 11.64
CA GLY A 132 12.86 6.69 10.34
C GLY A 132 12.74 8.23 10.35
N ARG A 133 13.07 8.83 9.21
CA ARG A 133 12.96 10.27 8.96
C ARG A 133 11.56 10.61 8.49
N SER A 134 10.99 11.69 9.03
CA SER A 134 9.75 12.26 8.51
C SER A 134 9.93 12.89 7.13
N ALA A 135 8.83 13.17 6.43
CA ALA A 135 8.86 13.93 5.19
C ALA A 135 9.46 15.34 5.39
N SER A 136 9.17 15.98 6.53
CA SER A 136 9.80 17.24 6.94
C SER A 136 11.31 17.11 7.08
N ASP A 137 11.82 16.02 7.67
CA ASP A 137 13.27 15.77 7.79
C ASP A 137 13.92 15.60 6.42
N ILE A 138 13.26 14.89 5.50
CA ILE A 138 13.75 14.75 4.12
C ILE A 138 13.87 16.13 3.45
N LEU A 139 12.84 16.99 3.54
CA LEU A 139 12.90 18.33 2.98
C LEU A 139 14.03 19.16 3.59
N ASN A 140 14.29 19.01 4.89
CA ASN A 140 15.32 19.76 5.60
C ASN A 140 16.75 19.28 5.32
N THR A 141 16.95 17.99 5.04
CA THR A 141 18.29 17.39 5.04
C THR A 141 18.77 16.89 3.68
N ALA A 142 17.84 16.49 2.78
CA ALA A 142 18.22 15.97 1.48
C ALA A 142 18.88 17.05 0.59
N SER A 143 19.83 16.66 -0.24
CA SER A 143 20.43 17.56 -1.23
C SER A 143 19.43 17.95 -2.32
N GLU A 144 19.66 19.06 -3.02
CA GLU A 144 18.81 19.47 -4.16
C GLU A 144 18.68 18.34 -5.20
N LYS A 145 19.79 17.65 -5.49
CA LYS A 145 19.82 16.52 -6.43
C LYS A 145 19.01 15.33 -5.95
N GLU A 146 19.04 15.04 -4.64
CA GLU A 146 18.24 13.96 -4.04
C GLU A 146 16.76 14.29 -4.07
N LEU A 147 16.38 15.54 -3.74
CA LEU A 147 14.98 15.99 -3.84
C LEU A 147 14.48 15.95 -5.29
N GLU A 148 15.28 16.43 -6.26
CA GLU A 148 14.95 16.35 -7.68
C GLU A 148 14.71 14.88 -8.10
N ARG A 149 15.59 13.97 -7.67
CA ARG A 149 15.42 12.53 -7.93
C ARG A 149 14.13 11.99 -7.31
N ILE A 150 13.85 12.30 -6.05
CA ILE A 150 12.62 11.87 -5.36
C ILE A 150 11.38 12.32 -6.14
N PHE A 151 11.29 13.59 -6.49
CA PHE A 151 10.13 14.13 -7.20
C PHE A 151 10.01 13.61 -8.63
N THR A 152 11.14 13.32 -9.30
CA THR A 152 11.15 12.74 -10.65
C THR A 152 10.77 11.26 -10.63
N GLU A 153 11.46 10.44 -9.82
CA GLU A 153 11.32 8.99 -9.86
C GLU A 153 10.03 8.52 -9.18
N PHE A 154 9.65 9.12 -8.04
CA PHE A 154 8.50 8.68 -7.24
C PHE A 154 7.23 9.49 -7.49
N GLY A 155 7.38 10.73 -8.00
CA GLY A 155 6.25 11.59 -8.32
C GLY A 155 5.91 11.66 -9.80
N GLU A 156 6.83 11.23 -10.67
CA GLU A 156 6.75 11.48 -12.12
C GLU A 156 6.42 12.98 -12.38
N GLU A 157 7.04 13.89 -11.58
CA GLU A 157 6.73 15.32 -11.55
C GLU A 157 7.61 16.09 -12.55
N PRO A 158 7.01 16.70 -13.60
CA PRO A 158 7.78 17.40 -14.64
C PRO A 158 8.55 18.62 -14.13
N LYS A 159 8.15 19.19 -13.00
CA LYS A 159 8.79 20.37 -12.38
C LYS A 159 9.66 20.00 -11.17
N ALA A 160 10.07 18.74 -11.05
CA ALA A 160 10.85 18.21 -9.94
C ALA A 160 12.04 19.10 -9.55
N ARG A 161 12.84 19.54 -10.55
CA ARG A 161 13.99 20.42 -10.32
C ARG A 161 13.61 21.78 -9.74
N ALA A 162 12.54 22.40 -10.23
CA ALA A 162 12.09 23.70 -9.71
C ALA A 162 11.63 23.57 -8.26
N ILE A 163 10.82 22.53 -7.96
CA ILE A 163 10.36 22.23 -6.59
C ILE A 163 11.54 21.97 -5.67
N ALA A 164 12.49 21.12 -6.07
CA ALA A 164 13.69 20.80 -5.28
C ALA A 164 14.50 22.05 -4.92
N ARG A 165 14.75 22.91 -5.91
CA ARG A 165 15.45 24.19 -5.72
C ARG A 165 14.71 25.11 -4.75
N SER A 166 13.39 25.23 -4.89
CA SER A 166 12.57 26.07 -4.01
C SER A 166 12.57 25.54 -2.57
N VAL A 167 12.52 24.23 -2.37
CA VAL A 167 12.67 23.60 -1.05
C VAL A 167 14.01 23.96 -0.42
N VAL A 168 15.11 23.83 -1.16
CA VAL A 168 16.47 24.14 -0.66
C VAL A 168 16.61 25.63 -0.31
N MET A 169 15.97 26.52 -1.05
CA MET A 169 15.94 27.95 -0.73
C MET A 169 15.09 28.22 0.52
N GLU A 170 13.87 27.69 0.57
CA GLU A 170 12.91 28.00 1.63
C GLU A 170 13.29 27.39 2.99
N ARG A 171 13.95 26.22 3.03
CA ARG A 171 14.40 25.59 4.29
C ARG A 171 15.45 26.38 5.06
N ARG A 172 16.05 27.44 4.46
CA ARG A 172 16.98 28.33 5.14
C ARG A 172 16.28 29.13 6.23
N THR A 173 15.00 29.45 6.00
CA THR A 173 14.15 30.21 6.92
C THR A 173 13.02 29.39 7.53
N ARG A 174 12.67 28.25 6.92
CA ARG A 174 11.62 27.36 7.37
C ARG A 174 12.22 26.00 7.79
N ARG A 175 12.11 25.65 9.06
CA ARG A 175 12.53 24.35 9.57
C ARG A 175 11.36 23.39 9.82
N ASN A 176 10.20 23.94 10.17
CA ASN A 176 8.99 23.15 10.41
C ASN A 176 8.10 23.18 9.17
N TRP A 177 8.13 22.12 8.42
CA TRP A 177 7.27 21.96 7.27
C TRP A 177 5.89 21.47 7.70
N THR A 178 4.86 22.16 7.20
CA THR A 178 3.49 21.68 7.29
C THR A 178 2.99 21.26 5.90
N THR A 179 1.91 20.50 5.89
CA THR A 179 1.24 20.07 4.65
C THR A 179 0.84 21.28 3.78
N SER A 180 0.28 22.35 4.39
CA SER A 180 -0.08 23.57 3.69
C SER A 180 1.13 24.32 3.16
N ALA A 181 2.20 24.43 3.96
CA ALA A 181 3.42 25.11 3.53
C ALA A 181 4.05 24.44 2.31
N PHE A 182 4.17 23.10 2.34
CA PHE A 182 4.73 22.35 1.23
C PHE A 182 3.80 22.37 0.00
N SER A 183 2.50 22.19 0.17
CA SER A 183 1.56 22.24 -0.96
C SER A 183 1.53 23.63 -1.64
N SER A 184 1.64 24.71 -0.86
CA SER A 184 1.71 26.08 -1.39
C SER A 184 2.98 26.31 -2.21
N LEU A 185 4.14 25.80 -1.74
CA LEU A 185 5.38 25.83 -2.50
C LEU A 185 5.23 25.10 -3.84
N VAL A 186 4.68 23.88 -3.80
CA VAL A 186 4.50 23.07 -5.02
C VAL A 186 3.56 23.75 -6.01
N ARG A 187 2.42 24.30 -5.56
CA ARG A 187 1.45 24.99 -6.43
C ARG A 187 2.03 26.25 -7.09
N ARG A 188 2.98 26.91 -6.43
CA ARG A 188 3.71 28.06 -7.00
C ARG A 188 4.61 27.61 -8.16
N ASP A 189 5.29 26.48 -8.03
CA ASP A 189 6.35 26.05 -8.94
C ASP A 189 5.86 25.05 -10.01
N ALA A 190 4.78 24.34 -9.76
CA ALA A 190 4.20 23.36 -10.66
C ALA A 190 2.80 23.76 -11.13
N ARG A 191 2.52 23.52 -12.42
CA ARG A 191 1.17 23.68 -12.97
C ARG A 191 0.42 22.36 -12.89
N GLY A 192 -0.79 22.38 -12.30
CA GLY A 192 -1.68 21.22 -12.29
C GLY A 192 -2.14 20.83 -13.69
N ARG A 193 -2.56 19.59 -13.84
CA ARG A 193 -3.41 19.17 -14.94
C ARG A 193 -4.87 19.47 -14.57
N PRO A 194 -5.77 19.75 -15.53
CA PRO A 194 -7.18 19.90 -15.22
C PRO A 194 -7.67 18.70 -14.37
N GLY A 195 -8.28 19.00 -13.22
CA GLY A 195 -8.83 17.98 -12.30
C GLY A 195 -7.84 17.31 -11.34
N LEU A 196 -6.53 17.66 -11.38
CA LEU A 196 -5.54 17.12 -10.44
C LEU A 196 -4.76 18.27 -9.78
N ASP A 197 -4.74 18.30 -8.44
CA ASP A 197 -3.93 19.26 -7.70
C ASP A 197 -2.44 19.00 -7.97
N PRO A 198 -1.64 20.03 -8.29
CA PRO A 198 -0.19 19.90 -8.52
C PRO A 198 0.54 19.19 -7.38
N SER A 199 0.08 19.40 -6.13
CA SER A 199 0.70 18.84 -4.95
C SER A 199 0.61 17.32 -4.87
N THR A 200 -0.36 16.70 -5.55
CA THR A 200 -0.61 15.23 -5.46
C THR A 200 0.63 14.41 -5.77
N ARG A 201 1.36 14.75 -6.83
CA ARG A 201 2.57 14.01 -7.23
C ARG A 201 3.73 14.21 -6.26
N ALA A 202 3.91 15.44 -5.79
CA ALA A 202 4.97 15.77 -4.85
C ALA A 202 4.72 15.11 -3.47
N PHE A 203 3.46 15.07 -3.01
CA PHE A 203 3.07 14.34 -1.80
C PHE A 203 3.28 12.83 -1.95
N GLN A 204 2.86 12.24 -3.08
CA GLN A 204 3.15 10.84 -3.38
C GLN A 204 4.66 10.55 -3.36
N ALA A 205 5.46 11.41 -3.97
CA ALA A 205 6.92 11.24 -4.02
C ALA A 205 7.54 11.23 -2.62
N LEU A 206 7.17 12.21 -1.78
CA LEU A 206 7.66 12.27 -0.40
C LEU A 206 7.20 11.06 0.42
N ARG A 207 5.94 10.65 0.28
CA ARG A 207 5.40 9.49 0.96
C ARG A 207 6.19 8.22 0.64
N ILE A 208 6.41 7.98 -0.65
CA ILE A 208 7.19 6.83 -1.14
C ILE A 208 8.63 6.89 -0.60
N ALA A 209 9.26 8.07 -0.61
CA ALA A 209 10.60 8.26 -0.09
C ALA A 209 10.69 8.06 1.43
N THR A 210 9.73 8.63 2.19
CA THR A 210 9.67 8.53 3.65
C THR A 210 9.54 7.08 4.11
N ASN A 211 8.72 6.28 3.42
CA ASN A 211 8.40 4.92 3.82
C ASN A 211 9.15 3.85 3.02
N SER A 212 10.04 4.23 2.10
CA SER A 212 10.77 3.30 1.22
C SER A 212 9.82 2.31 0.52
N GLU A 213 8.63 2.77 0.07
CA GLU A 213 7.53 1.90 -0.35
C GLU A 213 7.89 0.98 -1.52
N LEU A 214 8.74 1.43 -2.44
CA LEU A 214 9.14 0.68 -3.63
C LEU A 214 10.43 -0.13 -3.43
N SER A 215 11.23 0.19 -2.40
CA SER A 215 12.51 -0.49 -2.15
C SER A 215 12.26 -1.92 -1.69
N GLY A 216 12.80 -2.91 -2.41
CA GLY A 216 12.65 -4.32 -2.07
C GLY A 216 11.21 -4.88 -2.22
N LEU A 217 10.29 -4.12 -2.85
CA LEU A 217 8.93 -4.59 -3.10
C LEU A 217 8.93 -5.83 -4.01
N ASP A 218 9.79 -5.84 -5.02
CA ASP A 218 9.99 -6.98 -5.92
C ASP A 218 10.40 -8.25 -5.15
N ASN A 219 11.43 -8.16 -4.31
CA ASN A 219 11.88 -9.27 -3.47
C ASN A 219 10.78 -9.70 -2.47
N GLY A 220 10.06 -8.75 -1.85
CA GLY A 220 8.96 -9.07 -0.96
C GLY A 220 7.83 -9.84 -1.65
N LEU A 221 7.48 -9.47 -2.90
CA LEU A 221 6.49 -10.19 -3.70
C LEU A 221 6.98 -11.59 -4.10
N GLU A 222 8.26 -11.76 -4.43
CA GLU A 222 8.85 -13.07 -4.70
C GLU A 222 8.83 -13.96 -3.45
N HIS A 223 9.15 -13.42 -2.28
CA HIS A 223 9.03 -14.13 -1.01
C HIS A 223 7.59 -14.57 -0.74
N LEU A 224 6.60 -13.68 -0.90
CA LEU A 224 5.18 -14.02 -0.75
C LEU A 224 4.77 -15.18 -1.66
N THR A 225 5.21 -15.17 -2.92
CA THR A 225 4.91 -16.27 -3.85
C THR A 225 5.62 -17.59 -3.48
N GLY A 226 6.78 -17.51 -2.83
CA GLY A 226 7.48 -18.66 -2.28
C GLY A 226 6.72 -19.37 -1.14
N LEU A 227 5.86 -18.64 -0.42
CA LEU A 227 5.03 -19.16 0.65
C LEU A 227 3.77 -19.87 0.15
N LEU A 228 3.34 -19.62 -1.10
CA LEU A 228 2.13 -20.22 -1.65
C LEU A 228 2.30 -21.71 -1.85
N ARG A 229 1.31 -22.51 -1.40
CA ARG A 229 1.23 -23.93 -1.77
C ARG A 229 0.82 -24.08 -3.25
N PRO A 230 0.97 -25.26 -3.87
CA PRO A 230 0.38 -25.54 -5.18
C PRO A 230 -1.12 -25.23 -5.17
N GLY A 231 -1.63 -24.44 -6.15
CA GLY A 231 -2.99 -23.91 -6.20
C GLY A 231 -3.22 -22.68 -5.30
N GLY A 232 -2.23 -22.27 -4.51
CA GLY A 232 -2.29 -21.05 -3.71
C GLY A 232 -2.13 -19.79 -4.58
N ARG A 233 -2.71 -18.68 -4.13
CA ARG A 233 -2.79 -17.44 -4.90
C ARG A 233 -2.24 -16.25 -4.12
N LEU A 234 -1.63 -15.31 -4.84
CA LEU A 234 -1.28 -13.98 -4.34
C LEU A 234 -2.09 -12.93 -5.10
N ALA A 235 -2.86 -12.13 -4.37
CA ALA A 235 -3.60 -10.98 -4.88
C ALA A 235 -2.94 -9.69 -4.40
N VAL A 236 -2.60 -8.79 -5.33
CA VAL A 236 -1.93 -7.51 -5.02
C VAL A 236 -2.75 -6.37 -5.61
N ILE A 237 -3.12 -5.40 -4.75
CA ILE A 237 -3.73 -4.14 -5.15
C ILE A 237 -2.64 -3.07 -5.15
N ALA A 238 -2.51 -2.35 -6.25
CA ALA A 238 -1.61 -1.21 -6.42
C ALA A 238 -2.42 0.05 -6.73
N PHE A 239 -2.01 1.21 -6.20
CA PHE A 239 -2.72 2.48 -6.36
C PHE A 239 -2.01 3.48 -7.27
N ASN A 240 -0.77 3.22 -7.64
CA ASN A 240 -0.02 4.08 -8.56
C ASN A 240 0.70 3.27 -9.64
N SER A 241 1.22 3.99 -10.65
CA SER A 241 1.89 3.41 -11.81
C SER A 241 3.19 2.68 -11.46
N LEU A 242 3.88 3.12 -10.41
CA LEU A 242 5.18 2.57 -10.01
C LEU A 242 5.01 1.21 -9.34
N GLU A 243 4.09 1.12 -8.39
CA GLU A 243 3.72 -0.15 -7.74
C GLU A 243 3.21 -1.16 -8.78
N ASP A 244 2.23 -0.77 -9.62
CA ASP A 244 1.66 -1.64 -10.66
C ASP A 244 2.72 -2.16 -11.64
N ARG A 245 3.73 -1.32 -11.96
CA ARG A 245 4.85 -1.71 -12.83
C ARG A 245 5.72 -2.80 -12.20
N ILE A 246 6.03 -2.68 -10.89
CA ILE A 246 6.81 -3.69 -10.16
C ILE A 246 6.02 -5.00 -10.10
N VAL A 247 4.77 -4.97 -9.62
CA VAL A 247 3.91 -6.16 -9.52
C VAL A 247 3.79 -6.87 -10.88
N LYS A 248 3.49 -6.12 -11.94
CA LYS A 248 3.40 -6.65 -13.30
C LYS A 248 4.69 -7.34 -13.74
N ASN A 249 5.84 -6.74 -13.46
CA ASN A 249 7.12 -7.28 -13.91
C ASN A 249 7.47 -8.57 -13.12
N VAL A 250 7.31 -8.57 -11.81
CA VAL A 250 7.51 -9.77 -10.97
C VAL A 250 6.59 -10.90 -11.42
N PHE A 251 5.29 -10.65 -11.58
CA PHE A 251 4.33 -11.68 -11.99
C PHE A 251 4.60 -12.22 -13.39
N ARG A 252 5.06 -11.38 -14.32
CA ARG A 252 5.49 -11.83 -15.65
C ARG A 252 6.74 -12.70 -15.60
N SER A 253 7.70 -12.36 -14.75
CA SER A 253 8.91 -13.16 -14.55
C SER A 253 8.55 -14.54 -13.97
N LEU A 254 7.71 -14.58 -12.94
CA LEU A 254 7.24 -15.81 -12.32
C LEU A 254 6.43 -16.69 -13.29
N LYS A 255 5.57 -16.11 -14.13
CA LYS A 255 4.90 -16.86 -15.20
C LYS A 255 5.88 -17.49 -16.17
N LYS A 256 6.95 -16.77 -16.57
CA LYS A 256 7.97 -17.28 -17.49
C LYS A 256 8.75 -18.46 -16.93
N SER A 257 8.88 -18.57 -15.58
CA SER A 257 9.51 -19.74 -14.94
C SER A 257 8.69 -21.03 -15.10
N GLY A 258 7.42 -20.94 -15.54
CA GLY A 258 6.51 -22.08 -15.67
C GLY A 258 5.83 -22.51 -14.37
N ALA A 259 6.31 -22.04 -13.21
CA ALA A 259 5.79 -22.42 -11.91
C ALA A 259 4.49 -21.70 -11.50
N PHE A 260 4.12 -20.63 -12.22
CA PHE A 260 2.98 -19.78 -11.89
C PHE A 260 2.10 -19.47 -13.11
N GLU A 261 0.82 -19.19 -12.86
CA GLU A 261 -0.17 -18.75 -13.86
C GLU A 261 -0.73 -17.38 -13.47
N LEU A 262 -0.86 -16.47 -14.47
CA LEU A 262 -1.52 -15.17 -14.27
C LEU A 262 -3.04 -15.36 -14.37
N LEU A 263 -3.76 -15.20 -13.27
CA LEU A 263 -5.22 -15.20 -13.28
C LEU A 263 -5.78 -13.88 -13.81
N THR A 264 -5.00 -12.80 -13.75
CA THR A 264 -5.35 -11.48 -14.27
C THR A 264 -4.31 -11.02 -15.31
N PRO A 265 -4.39 -11.42 -16.59
CA PRO A 265 -3.48 -10.95 -17.64
C PRO A 265 -3.50 -9.42 -17.81
N LYS A 266 -4.68 -8.81 -17.63
CA LYS A 266 -4.89 -7.37 -17.43
C LYS A 266 -5.27 -7.13 -15.96
N PRO A 267 -4.92 -5.97 -15.36
CA PRO A 267 -5.36 -5.69 -14.01
C PRO A 267 -6.89 -5.59 -13.95
N VAL A 268 -7.49 -6.09 -12.87
CA VAL A 268 -8.88 -5.80 -12.54
C VAL A 268 -8.92 -4.41 -11.92
N VAL A 269 -9.87 -3.60 -12.32
CA VAL A 269 -10.09 -2.23 -11.82
C VAL A 269 -11.46 -2.15 -11.17
N PRO A 270 -11.67 -1.22 -10.22
CA PRO A 270 -12.97 -1.01 -9.60
C PRO A 270 -14.06 -0.68 -10.62
N GLU A 271 -15.25 -1.18 -10.38
CA GLU A 271 -16.45 -0.77 -11.15
C GLU A 271 -16.75 0.72 -10.89
N ASP A 272 -17.43 1.38 -11.85
CA ASP A 272 -17.77 2.80 -11.74
C ASP A 272 -18.56 3.13 -10.47
N ASP A 273 -19.36 2.18 -9.98
CA ASP A 273 -20.17 2.33 -8.80
C ASP A 273 -19.30 2.34 -7.52
N GLU A 274 -18.30 1.46 -7.45
CA GLU A 274 -17.32 1.47 -6.37
C GLU A 274 -16.47 2.75 -6.40
N ALA A 275 -15.98 3.14 -7.59
CA ALA A 275 -15.17 4.34 -7.76
C ALA A 275 -15.93 5.65 -7.40
N ARG A 276 -17.26 5.65 -7.54
CA ARG A 276 -18.13 6.76 -7.11
C ARG A 276 -18.32 6.79 -5.59
N LYS A 277 -18.56 5.62 -4.98
CA LYS A 277 -18.78 5.48 -3.52
C LYS A 277 -17.47 5.62 -2.73
N ASN A 278 -16.38 5.11 -3.30
CA ASN A 278 -15.04 5.17 -2.73
C ASN A 278 -14.04 5.81 -3.71
N PRO A 279 -13.87 7.14 -3.69
CA PRO A 279 -12.94 7.83 -4.60
C PRO A 279 -11.48 7.33 -4.51
N ARG A 280 -11.09 6.71 -3.38
CA ARG A 280 -9.76 6.11 -3.17
C ARG A 280 -9.55 4.87 -4.03
N ALA A 281 -10.61 4.16 -4.39
CA ALA A 281 -10.55 3.00 -5.27
C ALA A 281 -10.24 3.35 -6.73
N ARG A 282 -10.47 4.60 -7.16
CA ARG A 282 -10.41 5.00 -8.57
C ARG A 282 -9.13 4.58 -9.31
N SER A 283 -7.99 4.60 -8.64
CA SER A 283 -6.70 4.24 -9.23
C SER A 283 -6.25 2.81 -8.94
N ALA A 284 -7.05 2.06 -8.19
CA ALA A 284 -6.71 0.69 -7.78
C ALA A 284 -6.61 -0.25 -8.98
N LYS A 285 -5.63 -1.14 -8.91
CA LYS A 285 -5.38 -2.19 -9.90
C LYS A 285 -5.04 -3.48 -9.19
N LEU A 286 -5.94 -4.45 -9.27
CA LEU A 286 -5.73 -5.77 -8.71
C LEU A 286 -5.04 -6.68 -9.74
N ARG A 287 -3.96 -7.33 -9.30
CA ARG A 287 -3.32 -8.43 -10.03
C ARG A 287 -3.29 -9.69 -9.19
N VAL A 288 -3.55 -10.82 -9.82
CA VAL A 288 -3.57 -12.13 -9.14
C VAL A 288 -2.73 -13.13 -9.92
N ILE A 289 -1.89 -13.85 -9.18
CA ILE A 289 -1.07 -14.96 -9.68
C ILE A 289 -1.35 -16.22 -8.85
N GLU A 290 -1.31 -17.37 -9.48
CA GLU A 290 -1.51 -18.67 -8.84
C GLU A 290 -0.27 -19.54 -9.01
N ARG A 291 0.15 -20.23 -7.97
CA ARG A 291 1.17 -21.26 -8.05
C ARG A 291 0.56 -22.52 -8.68
N ARG A 292 1.15 -22.99 -9.77
CA ARG A 292 0.64 -24.18 -10.47
C ARG A 292 0.73 -25.42 -9.60
N VAL A 293 -0.28 -26.27 -9.72
CA VAL A 293 -0.20 -27.65 -9.28
C VAL A 293 0.58 -28.37 -10.35
N LEU A 294 1.84 -28.71 -10.06
CA LEU A 294 2.60 -29.58 -10.95
C LEU A 294 2.02 -31.00 -10.78
N GLU A 295 1.46 -31.54 -11.85
CA GLU A 295 1.14 -32.97 -11.88
C GLU A 295 2.45 -33.71 -11.64
N ALA A 296 2.48 -34.61 -10.62
CA ALA A 296 3.58 -35.54 -10.42
C ALA A 296 3.73 -36.27 -11.74
N GLY A 297 4.86 -36.11 -12.41
CA GLY A 297 5.09 -36.61 -13.75
C GLY A 297 4.66 -38.07 -13.91
N ALA A 298 3.93 -38.30 -14.98
CA ALA A 298 3.61 -39.63 -15.48
C ALA A 298 4.87 -40.33 -15.96
#